data_37b25fd0d482cb280ced39fa845480c2
#
_entry.id   37b25fd0d482cb280ced39fa845480c2
#
_cell.length_a   1.000
_cell.length_b   1.000
_cell.length_c   1.000
_cell.angle_alpha   90.00
_cell.angle_beta   90.00
_cell.angle_gamma   90.00
#
_symmetry.space_group_name_H-M   'P 1'
#
loop_
_entity.id
_entity.type
_entity.pdbx_description
1 polymer ?
#
loop_
_entity_poly.entity_id
_entity_poly.type
_entity_poly.pdbx_seq_one_letter_code
_entity_poly.pdbx_strand_id
1 'polypeptide(L)'
;VTSRAATTRGTVAGQPFVRRGSGAPTILLPGVGPGRHHPSAWDRTLLRLETAPLVRELDLWTLGRRRGLPEGTTMSDLADDVARAAAEIVDGPVDVVGTSTGGSIALQLAVDHPGLVRRLVLVSSAHRLGDGGREAQRRTAERLRAGDARGASAAMLGQTTTGVPASNALRRLGRVAHHVVVGDRHDDLVVTLDAEDSFDVGDRLGEVTVPTLVVAGGADGFYPLDLVARTVAGLPDATLAVHPRSGHLGLGSRGVAREVLAHLTRAS
;
A
#
# COMPACT_ATOMS: atom_id res chain seq x y z
N VAL A 1 -18.50 27.45 -7.60
CA VAL A 1 -18.09 27.25 -6.20
C VAL A 1 -18.01 25.73 -5.99
N THR A 2 -16.83 25.15 -6.16
CA THR A 2 -16.62 23.72 -5.87
C THR A 2 -16.68 23.52 -4.36
N SER A 3 -17.76 22.93 -3.88
CA SER A 3 -17.89 22.49 -2.50
C SER A 3 -16.68 21.63 -2.15
N ARG A 4 -15.91 22.07 -1.18
CA ARG A 4 -14.79 21.31 -0.64
C ARG A 4 -15.37 20.04 0.01
N ALA A 5 -15.22 18.89 -0.63
CA ALA A 5 -15.75 17.64 -0.10
C ALA A 5 -15.32 17.46 1.36
N ALA A 6 -16.29 17.23 2.24
CA ALA A 6 -16.06 17.08 3.68
C ALA A 6 -15.10 15.92 3.93
N THR A 7 -14.17 16.10 4.86
CA THR A 7 -13.32 15.00 5.34
C THR A 7 -13.99 14.34 6.53
N THR A 8 -14.41 13.08 6.39
CA THR A 8 -14.96 12.27 7.47
C THR A 8 -13.89 11.31 7.99
N ARG A 9 -13.92 11.02 9.27
CA ARG A 9 -13.02 10.09 9.94
C ARG A 9 -13.78 9.26 10.95
N GLY A 10 -13.32 8.05 11.16
CA GLY A 10 -13.93 7.13 12.11
C GLY A 10 -13.26 5.78 12.10
N THR A 11 -14.03 4.80 12.49
CA THR A 11 -13.64 3.39 12.46
C THR A 11 -14.74 2.61 11.76
N VAL A 12 -14.37 1.70 10.88
CA VAL A 12 -15.24 0.77 10.16
C VAL A 12 -14.67 -0.63 10.31
N ALA A 13 -15.46 -1.60 10.74
CA ALA A 13 -15.01 -2.97 11.04
C ALA A 13 -13.71 -3.02 11.88
N GLY A 14 -13.55 -2.10 12.84
CA GLY A 14 -12.36 -2.01 13.69
C GLY A 14 -11.14 -1.32 13.05
N GLN A 15 -11.21 -0.92 11.78
CA GLN A 15 -10.14 -0.22 11.07
C GLN A 15 -10.36 1.29 11.08
N PRO A 16 -9.33 2.10 11.38
CA PRO A 16 -9.43 3.55 11.25
C PRO A 16 -9.56 3.94 9.78
N PHE A 17 -10.43 4.89 9.46
CA PHE A 17 -10.56 5.40 8.11
C PHE A 17 -10.52 6.92 8.01
N VAL A 18 -10.14 7.38 6.82
CA VAL A 18 -10.33 8.77 6.37
C VAL A 18 -11.05 8.73 5.03
N ARG A 19 -12.27 9.28 4.99
CA ARG A 19 -13.05 9.43 3.74
C ARG A 19 -12.92 10.85 3.22
N ARG A 20 -12.70 10.99 1.92
CA ARG A 20 -12.58 12.28 1.23
C ARG A 20 -13.05 12.14 -0.22
N GLY A 21 -13.62 13.21 -0.73
CA GLY A 21 -14.10 13.25 -2.11
C GLY A 21 -15.57 12.92 -2.23
N SER A 22 -16.01 12.80 -3.47
CA SER A 22 -17.38 12.41 -3.85
C SER A 22 -17.30 11.81 -5.25
N GLY A 23 -17.91 10.68 -5.49
CA GLY A 23 -17.83 9.95 -6.76
C GLY A 23 -18.01 8.47 -6.53
N ALA A 24 -17.36 7.63 -7.34
CA ALA A 24 -17.39 6.19 -7.13
C ALA A 24 -16.63 5.82 -5.84
N PRO A 25 -17.23 5.00 -4.95
CA PRO A 25 -16.52 4.51 -3.78
C PRO A 25 -15.25 3.76 -4.19
N THR A 26 -14.14 4.13 -3.57
CA THR A 26 -12.82 3.53 -3.82
C THR A 26 -12.10 3.33 -2.50
N ILE A 27 -11.65 2.12 -2.24
CA ILE A 27 -10.84 1.78 -1.07
C ILE A 27 -9.37 2.00 -1.41
N LEU A 28 -8.68 2.79 -0.60
CA LEU A 28 -7.23 2.96 -0.65
C LEU A 28 -6.59 2.26 0.54
N LEU A 29 -5.71 1.31 0.24
CA LEU A 29 -4.87 0.60 1.19
C LEU A 29 -3.43 1.14 1.10
N PRO A 30 -2.99 1.95 2.06
CA PRO A 30 -1.67 2.53 2.03
C PRO A 30 -0.59 1.52 2.46
N GLY A 31 0.65 1.77 2.02
CA GLY A 31 1.83 1.01 2.40
C GLY A 31 2.08 0.94 3.90
N VAL A 32 3.10 0.21 4.30
CA VAL A 32 3.51 0.10 5.70
C VAL A 32 3.91 1.47 6.28
N GLY A 33 3.67 1.65 7.57
CA GLY A 33 4.04 2.86 8.30
C GLY A 33 3.26 3.02 9.60
N PRO A 34 3.78 3.81 10.57
CA PRO A 34 3.19 3.95 11.89
C PRO A 34 1.79 4.59 11.87
N GLY A 35 1.58 5.51 10.93
CA GLY A 35 0.30 6.20 10.76
C GLY A 35 -0.85 5.32 10.29
N ARG A 36 -0.60 4.06 9.96
CA ARG A 36 -1.64 3.12 9.49
C ARG A 36 -2.44 2.52 10.63
N HIS A 37 -1.86 2.48 11.82
CA HIS A 37 -2.51 2.02 13.05
C HIS A 37 -2.83 3.19 14.00
N HIS A 38 -1.96 4.21 14.02
CA HIS A 38 -2.05 5.39 14.90
C HIS A 38 -1.73 6.69 14.13
N PRO A 39 -2.62 7.19 13.25
CA PRO A 39 -2.31 8.35 12.41
C PRO A 39 -2.07 9.62 13.22
N SER A 40 -0.87 10.17 13.12
CA SER A 40 -0.49 11.49 13.64
C SER A 40 -1.06 12.63 12.80
N ALA A 41 -0.92 13.87 13.25
CA ALA A 41 -1.28 15.03 12.44
C ALA A 41 -0.44 15.13 11.15
N TRP A 42 0.82 14.71 11.21
CA TRP A 42 1.75 14.67 10.08
C TRP A 42 1.33 13.60 9.05
N ASP A 43 1.03 12.38 9.51
CA ASP A 43 0.54 11.31 8.63
C ASP A 43 -0.72 11.73 7.86
N ARG A 44 -1.64 12.41 8.56
CA ARG A 44 -2.86 12.96 7.94
C ARG A 44 -2.55 14.03 6.89
N THR A 45 -1.52 14.85 7.12
CA THR A 45 -1.12 15.88 6.16
C THR A 45 -0.48 15.26 4.93
N LEU A 46 0.44 14.31 5.09
CA LEU A 46 1.05 13.56 3.99
C LEU A 46 -0.01 12.82 3.17
N LEU A 47 -0.92 12.10 3.82
CA LEU A 47 -2.01 11.40 3.15
C LEU A 47 -2.89 12.36 2.34
N ARG A 48 -3.16 13.56 2.88
CA ARG A 48 -3.92 14.59 2.14
C ARG A 48 -3.22 15.04 0.87
N LEU A 49 -1.91 15.20 0.92
CA LEU A 49 -1.10 15.60 -0.24
C LEU A 49 -1.04 14.46 -1.28
N GLU A 50 -0.79 13.25 -0.83
CA GLU A 50 -0.72 12.07 -1.69
C GLU A 50 -2.03 11.77 -2.42
N THR A 51 -3.16 11.94 -1.74
CA THR A 51 -4.48 11.63 -2.29
C THR A 51 -5.18 12.81 -2.95
N ALA A 52 -4.61 14.02 -2.89
CA ALA A 52 -5.24 15.24 -3.42
C ALA A 52 -5.68 15.14 -4.89
N PRO A 53 -4.95 14.50 -5.80
CA PRO A 53 -5.40 14.32 -7.18
C PRO A 53 -6.63 13.42 -7.30
N LEU A 54 -6.71 12.37 -6.47
CA LEU A 54 -7.73 11.32 -6.57
C LEU A 54 -9.09 11.76 -6.02
N VAL A 55 -9.10 12.53 -4.94
CA VAL A 55 -10.33 12.95 -4.23
C VAL A 55 -11.21 13.94 -5.01
N ARG A 56 -10.78 14.38 -6.19
CA ARG A 56 -11.59 15.22 -7.07
C ARG A 56 -12.62 14.43 -7.86
N GLU A 57 -12.34 13.14 -8.10
CA GLU A 57 -13.14 12.26 -8.95
C GLU A 57 -13.67 11.04 -8.22
N LEU A 58 -13.05 10.67 -7.08
CA LEU A 58 -13.37 9.48 -6.32
C LEU A 58 -13.89 9.82 -4.92
N ASP A 59 -14.80 9.00 -4.42
CA ASP A 59 -15.13 8.93 -2.98
C ASP A 59 -14.13 7.98 -2.31
N LEU A 60 -13.00 8.55 -1.87
CA LEU A 60 -11.83 7.79 -1.44
C LEU A 60 -11.89 7.46 0.04
N TRP A 61 -11.97 6.17 0.35
CA TRP A 61 -11.90 5.59 1.69
C TRP A 61 -10.51 5.05 1.95
N THR A 62 -9.67 5.84 2.61
CA THR A 62 -8.35 5.36 3.03
C THR A 62 -8.49 4.58 4.32
N LEU A 63 -8.27 3.27 4.25
CA LEU A 63 -8.33 2.37 5.41
C LEU A 63 -6.94 2.21 6.03
N GLY A 64 -6.85 2.41 7.34
CA GLY A 64 -5.73 1.96 8.13
C GLY A 64 -5.90 0.49 8.51
N ARG A 65 -4.94 -0.07 9.24
CA ARG A 65 -5.04 -1.42 9.81
C ARG A 65 -5.62 -1.35 11.22
N ARG A 66 -6.34 -2.39 11.65
CA ARG A 66 -6.80 -2.47 13.04
C ARG A 66 -5.60 -2.47 13.99
N ARG A 67 -5.84 -2.04 15.22
CA ARG A 67 -4.83 -2.03 16.28
C ARG A 67 -4.80 -3.36 17.02
N GLY A 68 -3.65 -3.65 17.64
CA GLY A 68 -3.48 -4.86 18.45
C GLY A 68 -3.51 -6.11 17.60
N LEU A 69 -2.75 -6.12 16.50
CA LEU A 69 -2.60 -7.30 15.66
C LEU A 69 -1.97 -8.43 16.47
N PRO A 70 -2.60 -9.62 16.54
CA PRO A 70 -1.97 -10.80 17.14
C PRO A 70 -0.67 -11.18 16.43
N GLU A 71 0.28 -11.70 17.16
CA GLU A 71 1.43 -12.38 16.57
C GLU A 71 0.95 -13.53 15.66
N GLY A 72 1.61 -13.70 14.52
CA GLY A 72 1.20 -14.68 13.51
C GLY A 72 0.06 -14.22 12.58
N THR A 73 -0.43 -12.97 12.70
CA THR A 73 -1.34 -12.37 11.70
C THR A 73 -0.75 -12.52 10.31
N THR A 74 -1.56 -13.00 9.36
CA THR A 74 -1.19 -13.22 7.95
C THR A 74 -1.72 -12.11 7.04
N MET A 75 -1.30 -12.10 5.77
CA MET A 75 -1.88 -11.19 4.79
C MET A 75 -3.34 -11.52 4.48
N SER A 76 -3.75 -12.79 4.60
CA SER A 76 -5.14 -13.22 4.48
C SER A 76 -6.00 -12.62 5.62
N ASP A 77 -5.52 -12.64 6.86
CA ASP A 77 -6.23 -11.99 7.98
C ASP A 77 -6.41 -10.48 7.77
N LEU A 78 -5.39 -9.80 7.20
CA LEU A 78 -5.48 -8.38 6.87
C LEU A 78 -6.44 -8.13 5.69
N ALA A 79 -6.50 -9.03 4.72
CA ALA A 79 -7.46 -8.97 3.62
C ALA A 79 -8.90 -9.20 4.11
N ASP A 80 -9.11 -10.14 5.04
CA ASP A 80 -10.41 -10.38 5.70
C ASP A 80 -10.89 -9.15 6.48
N ASP A 81 -9.96 -8.45 7.15
CA ASP A 81 -10.29 -7.17 7.80
C ASP A 81 -10.82 -6.16 6.77
N VAL A 82 -10.17 -6.03 5.62
CA VAL A 82 -10.60 -5.14 4.53
C VAL A 82 -11.94 -5.58 3.94
N ALA A 83 -12.15 -6.89 3.75
CA ALA A 83 -13.42 -7.41 3.24
C ALA A 83 -14.60 -7.05 4.15
N ARG A 84 -14.42 -7.18 5.47
CA ARG A 84 -15.42 -6.74 6.44
C ARG A 84 -15.70 -5.23 6.36
N ALA A 85 -14.66 -4.41 6.24
CA ALA A 85 -14.83 -2.97 6.08
C ALA A 85 -15.53 -2.60 4.77
N ALA A 86 -15.20 -3.26 3.66
CA ALA A 86 -15.83 -3.04 2.37
C ALA A 86 -17.33 -3.31 2.41
N ALA A 87 -17.77 -4.39 3.08
CA ALA A 87 -19.17 -4.73 3.24
C ALA A 87 -19.99 -3.69 4.03
N GLU A 88 -19.34 -2.92 4.93
CA GLU A 88 -19.98 -1.79 5.64
C GLU A 88 -19.95 -0.48 4.83
N ILE A 89 -19.06 -0.36 3.83
CA ILE A 89 -18.87 0.87 3.04
C ILE A 89 -19.78 0.90 1.82
N VAL A 90 -19.97 -0.25 1.14
CA VAL A 90 -20.66 -0.33 -0.15
C VAL A 90 -21.37 -1.68 -0.33
N ASP A 91 -22.55 -1.62 -0.93
CA ASP A 91 -23.27 -2.83 -1.39
C ASP A 91 -22.70 -3.25 -2.76
N GLY A 92 -21.94 -4.34 -2.80
CA GLY A 92 -21.37 -4.93 -4.01
C GLY A 92 -19.89 -4.63 -4.23
N PRO A 93 -19.37 -4.90 -5.45
CA PRO A 93 -17.95 -4.78 -5.77
C PRO A 93 -17.45 -3.34 -5.72
N VAL A 94 -16.22 -3.16 -5.20
CA VAL A 94 -15.59 -1.87 -4.98
C VAL A 94 -14.24 -1.78 -5.70
N ASP A 95 -13.87 -0.56 -6.12
CA ASP A 95 -12.52 -0.31 -6.65
C ASP A 95 -11.51 -0.29 -5.50
N VAL A 96 -10.37 -0.95 -5.69
CA VAL A 96 -9.32 -1.04 -4.69
C VAL A 96 -8.00 -0.55 -5.24
N VAL A 97 -7.36 0.36 -4.51
CA VAL A 97 -6.01 0.86 -4.79
C VAL A 97 -5.11 0.46 -3.63
N GLY A 98 -4.09 -0.34 -3.89
CA GLY A 98 -3.09 -0.72 -2.90
C GLY A 98 -1.72 -0.15 -3.23
N THR A 99 -1.02 0.42 -2.24
CA THR A 99 0.35 0.91 -2.39
C THR A 99 1.29 0.10 -1.51
N SER A 100 2.37 -0.46 -2.08
CA SER A 100 3.38 -1.23 -1.33
C SER A 100 2.69 -2.37 -0.55
N THR A 101 2.92 -2.53 0.75
CA THR A 101 2.21 -3.50 1.62
C THR A 101 0.68 -3.43 1.48
N GLY A 102 0.11 -2.25 1.25
CA GLY A 102 -1.32 -2.12 0.93
C GLY A 102 -1.69 -2.78 -0.40
N GLY A 103 -0.75 -2.85 -1.34
CA GLY A 103 -0.90 -3.58 -2.60
C GLY A 103 -0.86 -5.10 -2.39
N SER A 104 0.01 -5.58 -1.50
CA SER A 104 0.03 -6.99 -1.08
C SER A 104 -1.31 -7.40 -0.46
N ILE A 105 -1.87 -6.56 0.43
CA ILE A 105 -3.20 -6.78 1.02
C ILE A 105 -4.29 -6.73 -0.06
N ALA A 106 -4.23 -5.77 -1.00
CA ALA A 106 -5.23 -5.64 -2.06
C ALA A 106 -5.22 -6.85 -3.02
N LEU A 107 -4.04 -7.37 -3.32
CA LEU A 107 -3.90 -8.56 -4.16
C LEU A 107 -4.38 -9.81 -3.43
N GLN A 108 -4.04 -9.97 -2.13
CA GLN A 108 -4.58 -11.04 -1.29
C GLN A 108 -6.11 -10.97 -1.21
N LEU A 109 -6.68 -9.76 -1.04
CA LEU A 109 -8.12 -9.54 -1.03
C LEU A 109 -8.78 -10.01 -2.34
N ALA A 110 -8.18 -9.69 -3.48
CA ALA A 110 -8.73 -10.09 -4.78
C ALA A 110 -8.69 -11.61 -5.00
N VAL A 111 -7.69 -12.29 -4.42
CA VAL A 111 -7.55 -13.75 -4.43
C VAL A 111 -8.54 -14.43 -3.48
N ASP A 112 -8.66 -13.96 -2.24
CA ASP A 112 -9.45 -14.63 -1.19
C ASP A 112 -10.94 -14.27 -1.24
N HIS A 113 -11.29 -13.10 -1.80
CA HIS A 113 -12.65 -12.58 -1.90
C HIS A 113 -13.03 -12.27 -3.36
N PRO A 114 -13.07 -13.26 -4.26
CA PRO A 114 -13.45 -13.06 -5.66
C PRO A 114 -14.85 -12.47 -5.74
N GLY A 115 -15.02 -11.42 -6.54
CA GLY A 115 -16.28 -10.68 -6.66
C GLY A 115 -16.43 -9.48 -5.74
N LEU A 116 -15.56 -9.28 -4.73
CA LEU A 116 -15.56 -8.08 -3.90
C LEU A 116 -14.84 -6.90 -4.58
N VAL A 117 -13.81 -7.19 -5.36
CA VAL A 117 -13.04 -6.17 -6.09
C VAL A 117 -13.61 -6.00 -7.48
N ARG A 118 -13.92 -4.75 -7.89
CA ARG A 118 -14.38 -4.40 -9.23
C ARG A 118 -13.21 -4.11 -10.18
N ARG A 119 -12.27 -3.30 -9.73
CA ARG A 119 -11.01 -2.97 -10.40
C ARG A 119 -9.90 -2.90 -9.36
N LEU A 120 -8.73 -3.37 -9.72
CA LEU A 120 -7.57 -3.41 -8.84
C LEU A 120 -6.47 -2.48 -9.37
N VAL A 121 -5.85 -1.72 -8.48
CA VAL A 121 -4.63 -0.96 -8.77
C VAL A 121 -3.56 -1.32 -7.75
N LEU A 122 -2.41 -1.75 -8.24
CA LEU A 122 -1.21 -2.04 -7.45
C LEU A 122 -0.13 -1.00 -7.76
N VAL A 123 0.27 -0.21 -6.78
CA VAL A 123 1.34 0.78 -6.93
C VAL A 123 2.55 0.34 -6.11
N SER A 124 3.69 0.14 -6.77
CA SER A 124 4.91 -0.39 -6.14
C SER A 124 4.62 -1.63 -5.30
N SER A 125 4.04 -2.65 -5.92
CA SER A 125 3.71 -3.93 -5.31
C SER A 125 3.72 -5.05 -6.35
N ALA A 126 3.81 -6.30 -5.89
CA ALA A 126 3.82 -7.50 -6.70
C ALA A 126 3.21 -8.67 -5.91
N HIS A 127 3.20 -9.88 -6.51
CA HIS A 127 2.68 -11.09 -5.86
C HIS A 127 3.45 -11.53 -4.61
N ARG A 128 4.63 -10.98 -4.38
CA ARG A 128 5.47 -11.12 -3.18
C ARG A 128 6.48 -9.98 -3.11
N LEU A 129 7.22 -9.88 -2.02
CA LEU A 129 8.41 -9.01 -1.95
C LEU A 129 9.54 -9.58 -2.81
N GLY A 130 10.34 -8.69 -3.41
CA GLY A 130 11.66 -9.06 -3.93
C GLY A 130 12.62 -9.42 -2.80
N ASP A 131 13.67 -10.18 -3.10
CA ASP A 131 14.59 -10.69 -2.07
C ASP A 131 15.25 -9.56 -1.27
N GLY A 132 15.65 -8.47 -1.94
CA GLY A 132 16.18 -7.27 -1.28
C GLY A 132 15.15 -6.56 -0.40
N GLY A 133 13.89 -6.50 -0.82
CA GLY A 133 12.77 -5.95 -0.07
C GLY A 133 12.47 -6.77 1.18
N ARG A 134 12.41 -8.09 1.04
CA ARG A 134 12.23 -9.06 2.13
C ARG A 134 13.32 -8.92 3.19
N GLU A 135 14.58 -8.90 2.76
CA GLU A 135 15.71 -8.72 3.67
C GLU A 135 15.68 -7.37 4.40
N ALA A 136 15.30 -6.29 3.70
CA ALA A 136 15.17 -4.98 4.34
C ALA A 136 14.05 -4.95 5.38
N GLN A 137 12.92 -5.61 5.12
CA GLN A 137 11.81 -5.70 6.07
C GLN A 137 12.16 -6.55 7.28
N ARG A 138 12.82 -7.70 7.11
CA ARG A 138 13.32 -8.53 8.22
C ARG A 138 14.25 -7.74 9.13
N ARG A 139 15.25 -7.06 8.56
CA ARG A 139 16.16 -6.18 9.31
C ARG A 139 15.44 -5.05 10.03
N THR A 140 14.39 -4.52 9.41
CA THR A 140 13.58 -3.48 10.05
C THR A 140 12.86 -4.03 11.26
N ALA A 141 12.19 -5.18 11.15
CA ALA A 141 11.48 -5.84 12.24
C ALA A 141 12.43 -6.24 13.39
N GLU A 142 13.58 -6.85 13.07
CA GLU A 142 14.61 -7.23 14.04
C GLU A 142 15.12 -6.01 14.82
N ARG A 143 15.42 -4.91 14.14
CA ARG A 143 15.89 -3.67 14.78
C ARG A 143 14.83 -3.03 15.66
N LEU A 144 13.56 -3.06 15.23
CA LEU A 144 12.46 -2.56 16.07
C LEU A 144 12.28 -3.40 17.33
N ARG A 145 12.38 -4.73 17.23
CA ARG A 145 12.37 -5.63 18.40
C ARG A 145 13.54 -5.37 19.35
N ALA A 146 14.70 -4.98 18.81
CA ALA A 146 15.88 -4.59 19.59
C ALA A 146 15.87 -3.13 20.09
N GLY A 147 14.79 -2.36 19.83
CA GLY A 147 14.69 -0.95 20.23
C GLY A 147 15.49 0.03 19.35
N ASP A 148 16.08 -0.42 18.23
CA ASP A 148 16.86 0.41 17.30
C ASP A 148 15.95 1.00 16.19
N ALA A 149 15.06 1.92 16.55
CA ALA A 149 14.18 2.59 15.62
C ALA A 149 14.93 3.39 14.52
N ARG A 150 16.11 3.93 14.85
CA ARG A 150 16.95 4.67 13.89
C ARG A 150 17.53 3.76 12.82
N GLY A 151 18.04 2.62 13.21
CA GLY A 151 18.56 1.61 12.29
C GLY A 151 17.46 0.97 11.46
N ALA A 152 16.30 0.70 12.06
CA ALA A 152 15.12 0.19 11.36
C ALA A 152 14.67 1.13 10.25
N SER A 153 14.50 2.41 10.58
CA SER A 153 14.13 3.44 9.59
C SER A 153 15.16 3.62 8.48
N ALA A 154 16.46 3.52 8.81
CA ALA A 154 17.53 3.56 7.81
C ALA A 154 17.46 2.35 6.86
N ALA A 155 17.17 1.17 7.36
CA ALA A 155 17.00 -0.04 6.53
C ALA A 155 15.83 0.13 5.56
N MET A 156 14.68 0.56 6.06
CA MET A 156 13.46 0.77 5.28
C MET A 156 13.66 1.82 4.18
N LEU A 157 14.07 3.05 4.53
CA LEU A 157 14.26 4.12 3.53
C LEU A 157 15.37 3.83 2.54
N GLY A 158 16.46 3.18 2.96
CA GLY A 158 17.55 2.83 2.08
C GLY A 158 17.16 1.86 0.97
N GLN A 159 16.11 1.08 1.18
CA GLN A 159 15.62 0.10 0.19
C GLN A 159 14.65 0.70 -0.84
N THR A 160 14.17 1.92 -0.65
CA THR A 160 13.22 2.55 -1.59
C THR A 160 13.80 2.82 -2.98
N THR A 161 15.13 2.67 -3.17
CA THR A 161 15.79 2.82 -4.46
C THR A 161 17.03 1.92 -4.58
N THR A 162 17.33 1.46 -5.78
CA THR A 162 18.53 0.66 -6.10
C THR A 162 19.80 1.51 -6.33
N GLY A 163 19.65 2.83 -6.52
CA GLY A 163 20.80 3.72 -6.73
C GLY A 163 21.64 3.90 -5.45
N VAL A 164 22.88 3.39 -5.42
CA VAL A 164 23.74 3.39 -4.22
C VAL A 164 23.91 4.77 -3.56
N PRO A 165 24.22 5.87 -4.29
CA PRO A 165 24.32 7.19 -3.67
C PRO A 165 23.00 7.66 -3.06
N ALA A 166 21.89 7.47 -3.76
CA ALA A 166 20.56 7.83 -3.29
C ALA A 166 20.13 6.97 -2.08
N SER A 167 20.36 5.66 -2.13
CA SER A 167 20.10 4.75 -1.02
C SER A 167 20.86 5.17 0.25
N ASN A 168 22.15 5.53 0.13
CA ASN A 168 22.93 6.00 1.27
C ASN A 168 22.42 7.33 1.86
N ALA A 169 21.99 8.25 1.00
CA ALA A 169 21.36 9.51 1.45
C ALA A 169 20.04 9.23 2.20
N LEU A 170 19.20 8.33 1.67
CA LEU A 170 17.94 7.92 2.29
C LEU A 170 18.16 7.18 3.61
N ARG A 171 19.19 6.34 3.73
CA ARG A 171 19.60 5.72 5.00
C ARG A 171 19.94 6.75 6.07
N ARG A 172 20.69 7.80 5.71
CA ARG A 172 21.02 8.90 6.64
C ARG A 172 19.77 9.67 7.04
N LEU A 173 18.90 9.98 6.07
CA LEU A 173 17.62 10.64 6.33
C LEU A 173 16.75 9.79 7.28
N GLY A 174 16.66 8.48 7.05
CA GLY A 174 15.89 7.56 7.88
C GLY A 174 16.31 7.59 9.34
N ARG A 175 17.62 7.65 9.62
CA ARG A 175 18.12 7.76 11.01
C ARG A 175 17.67 9.01 11.73
N VAL A 176 17.50 10.12 11.01
CA VAL A 176 17.04 11.39 11.58
C VAL A 176 15.51 11.43 11.67
N ALA A 177 14.85 10.95 10.63
CA ALA A 177 13.38 11.00 10.50
C ALA A 177 12.68 9.74 11.05
N HIS A 178 13.31 8.95 11.94
CA HIS A 178 12.79 7.66 12.38
C HIS A 178 11.38 7.73 12.99
N HIS A 179 11.07 8.80 13.74
CA HIS A 179 9.72 9.02 14.27
C HIS A 179 8.63 9.11 13.19
N VAL A 180 9.01 9.58 11.98
CA VAL A 180 8.09 9.68 10.85
C VAL A 180 7.97 8.35 10.10
N VAL A 181 9.09 7.60 9.98
CA VAL A 181 9.17 6.39 9.16
C VAL A 181 8.62 5.17 9.88
N VAL A 182 9.01 4.97 11.14
CA VAL A 182 8.60 3.80 11.94
C VAL A 182 7.75 4.18 13.16
N GLY A 183 7.72 5.46 13.56
CA GLY A 183 6.95 5.96 14.71
C GLY A 183 7.55 5.56 16.06
N ASP A 184 6.76 5.74 17.11
CA ASP A 184 7.17 5.44 18.50
C ASP A 184 6.51 4.15 19.04
N ARG A 185 5.50 3.62 18.34
CA ARG A 185 4.80 2.36 18.66
C ARG A 185 4.95 1.43 17.47
N HIS A 186 5.59 0.30 17.69
CA HIS A 186 6.06 -0.57 16.60
C HIS A 186 5.40 -1.94 16.57
N ASP A 187 4.65 -2.35 17.60
CA ASP A 187 4.14 -3.72 17.71
C ASP A 187 3.33 -4.13 16.48
N ASP A 188 2.30 -3.38 16.13
CA ASP A 188 1.47 -3.64 14.94
C ASP A 188 2.26 -3.50 13.63
N LEU A 189 3.28 -2.61 13.60
CA LEU A 189 4.16 -2.47 12.45
C LEU A 189 5.00 -3.74 12.24
N VAL A 190 5.59 -4.25 13.31
CA VAL A 190 6.41 -5.48 13.27
C VAL A 190 5.57 -6.66 12.80
N VAL A 191 4.38 -6.84 13.37
CA VAL A 191 3.45 -7.92 12.95
C VAL A 191 3.08 -7.79 11.45
N THR A 192 2.86 -6.57 10.96
CA THR A 192 2.58 -6.34 9.54
C THR A 192 3.77 -6.69 8.64
N LEU A 193 5.00 -6.37 9.07
CA LEU A 193 6.23 -6.72 8.33
C LEU A 193 6.42 -8.24 8.26
N ASP A 194 6.17 -8.94 9.38
CA ASP A 194 6.26 -10.41 9.44
C ASP A 194 5.19 -11.07 8.54
N ALA A 195 3.97 -10.53 8.52
CA ALA A 195 2.91 -11.00 7.64
C ALA A 195 3.31 -10.87 6.17
N GLU A 196 3.91 -9.74 5.78
CA GLU A 196 4.31 -9.52 4.39
C GLU A 196 5.56 -10.34 4.00
N ASP A 197 6.43 -10.69 4.95
CA ASP A 197 7.59 -11.54 4.69
C ASP A 197 7.20 -12.94 4.18
N SER A 198 6.09 -13.48 4.67
CA SER A 198 5.54 -14.78 4.25
C SER A 198 4.56 -14.70 3.07
N PHE A 199 4.22 -13.48 2.62
CA PHE A 199 3.27 -13.28 1.54
C PHE A 199 3.82 -13.73 0.19
N ASP A 200 3.11 -14.65 -0.47
CA ASP A 200 3.31 -15.03 -1.86
C ASP A 200 2.00 -15.63 -2.42
N VAL A 201 1.45 -14.99 -3.43
CA VAL A 201 0.25 -15.47 -4.16
C VAL A 201 0.56 -15.77 -5.62
N GLY A 202 1.84 -16.03 -5.95
CA GLY A 202 2.29 -16.25 -7.31
C GLY A 202 1.50 -17.34 -8.03
N ASP A 203 1.24 -18.47 -7.38
CA ASP A 203 0.52 -19.62 -7.94
C ASP A 203 -1.00 -19.38 -8.07
N ARG A 204 -1.52 -18.32 -7.45
CA ARG A 204 -2.94 -17.95 -7.43
C ARG A 204 -3.28 -16.73 -8.27
N LEU A 205 -2.31 -16.12 -8.96
CA LEU A 205 -2.53 -14.91 -9.78
C LEU A 205 -3.62 -15.11 -10.85
N GLY A 206 -3.72 -16.31 -11.40
CA GLY A 206 -4.75 -16.66 -12.39
C GLY A 206 -6.19 -16.60 -11.88
N GLU A 207 -6.40 -16.57 -10.55
CA GLU A 207 -7.72 -16.43 -9.93
C GLU A 207 -8.22 -14.97 -9.93
N VAL A 208 -7.33 -13.99 -10.12
CA VAL A 208 -7.66 -12.56 -10.13
C VAL A 208 -8.11 -12.13 -11.53
N THR A 209 -9.39 -12.24 -11.81
CA THR A 209 -9.98 -11.98 -13.13
C THR A 209 -10.41 -10.53 -13.36
N VAL A 210 -10.28 -9.67 -12.35
CA VAL A 210 -10.69 -8.26 -12.46
C VAL A 210 -9.66 -7.42 -13.20
N PRO A 211 -10.08 -6.36 -13.93
CA PRO A 211 -9.17 -5.45 -14.58
C PRO A 211 -8.16 -4.88 -13.58
N THR A 212 -6.87 -5.09 -13.84
CA THR A 212 -5.79 -4.72 -12.92
C THR A 212 -4.79 -3.78 -13.58
N LEU A 213 -4.46 -2.69 -12.90
CA LEU A 213 -3.34 -1.82 -13.25
C LEU A 213 -2.20 -2.03 -12.27
N VAL A 214 -1.01 -2.31 -12.77
CA VAL A 214 0.22 -2.34 -11.97
C VAL A 214 1.11 -1.16 -12.34
N VAL A 215 1.47 -0.32 -11.36
CA VAL A 215 2.36 0.84 -11.56
C VAL A 215 3.66 0.61 -10.81
N ALA A 216 4.77 0.65 -11.52
CA ALA A 216 6.08 0.30 -10.98
C ALA A 216 7.15 1.35 -11.23
N GLY A 217 8.07 1.51 -10.28
CA GLY A 217 9.30 2.27 -10.43
C GLY A 217 10.44 1.39 -10.96
N GLY A 218 11.18 1.88 -11.98
CA GLY A 218 12.28 1.12 -12.57
C GLY A 218 13.49 0.93 -11.66
N ALA A 219 13.62 1.74 -10.61
CA ALA A 219 14.66 1.66 -9.60
C ALA A 219 14.12 1.30 -8.21
N ASP A 220 12.96 0.64 -8.15
CA ASP A 220 12.37 0.18 -6.89
C ASP A 220 13.21 -0.97 -6.30
N GLY A 221 13.66 -0.80 -5.06
CA GLY A 221 14.46 -1.81 -4.37
C GLY A 221 13.63 -2.88 -3.67
N PHE A 222 12.34 -2.63 -3.42
CA PHE A 222 11.43 -3.62 -2.82
C PHE A 222 10.82 -4.55 -3.86
N TYR A 223 10.43 -3.99 -5.01
CA TYR A 223 9.72 -4.71 -6.07
C TYR A 223 10.45 -4.52 -7.41
N PRO A 224 11.49 -5.32 -7.69
CA PRO A 224 12.24 -5.26 -8.96
C PRO A 224 11.33 -5.49 -10.17
N LEU A 225 11.63 -4.84 -11.30
CA LEU A 225 10.78 -4.88 -12.50
C LEU A 225 10.55 -6.29 -13.05
N ASP A 226 11.51 -7.18 -12.93
CA ASP A 226 11.36 -8.59 -13.37
C ASP A 226 10.31 -9.34 -12.52
N LEU A 227 10.25 -9.05 -11.22
CA LEU A 227 9.22 -9.58 -10.33
C LEU A 227 7.83 -9.01 -10.67
N VAL A 228 7.77 -7.69 -10.90
CA VAL A 228 6.53 -7.01 -11.32
C VAL A 228 6.05 -7.56 -12.67
N ALA A 229 6.95 -7.76 -13.63
CA ALA A 229 6.61 -8.33 -14.94
C ALA A 229 6.04 -9.76 -14.81
N ARG A 230 6.60 -10.60 -13.91
CA ARG A 230 6.03 -11.91 -13.60
C ARG A 230 4.64 -11.80 -12.97
N THR A 231 4.42 -10.84 -12.09
CA THR A 231 3.09 -10.59 -11.51
C THR A 231 2.07 -10.26 -12.60
N VAL A 232 2.41 -9.32 -13.49
CA VAL A 232 1.53 -8.92 -14.61
C VAL A 232 1.26 -10.09 -15.56
N ALA A 233 2.27 -10.89 -15.85
CA ALA A 233 2.13 -12.07 -16.73
C ALA A 233 1.23 -13.17 -16.13
N GLY A 234 1.13 -13.26 -14.81
CA GLY A 234 0.27 -14.21 -14.10
C GLY A 234 -1.19 -13.74 -13.96
N LEU A 235 -1.46 -12.45 -14.13
CA LEU A 235 -2.80 -11.87 -14.02
C LEU A 235 -3.53 -11.91 -15.37
N PRO A 236 -4.76 -12.44 -15.46
CA PRO A 236 -5.50 -12.60 -16.73
C PRO A 236 -5.81 -11.29 -17.47
N ASP A 237 -6.12 -10.22 -16.73
CA ASP A 237 -6.45 -8.89 -17.30
C ASP A 237 -5.64 -7.80 -16.58
N ALA A 238 -4.37 -7.67 -16.94
CA ALA A 238 -3.49 -6.70 -16.32
C ALA A 238 -2.76 -5.82 -17.33
N THR A 239 -2.57 -4.55 -16.94
CA THR A 239 -1.72 -3.59 -17.64
C THR A 239 -0.60 -3.11 -16.74
N LEU A 240 0.59 -2.86 -17.31
CA LEU A 240 1.77 -2.38 -16.61
C LEU A 240 2.11 -0.95 -17.03
N ALA A 241 2.24 -0.04 -16.07
CA ALA A 241 2.80 1.28 -16.25
C ALA A 241 4.15 1.39 -15.51
N VAL A 242 5.20 1.74 -16.22
CA VAL A 242 6.57 1.82 -15.65
C VAL A 242 7.05 3.26 -15.64
N HIS A 243 7.58 3.71 -14.49
CA HIS A 243 8.32 4.95 -14.31
C HIS A 243 9.82 4.63 -14.22
N PRO A 244 10.58 4.63 -15.33
CA PRO A 244 11.89 3.97 -15.41
C PRO A 244 12.96 4.52 -14.45
N ARG A 245 12.88 5.81 -14.11
CA ARG A 245 13.85 6.50 -13.24
C ARG A 245 13.38 6.67 -11.80
N SER A 246 12.20 6.17 -11.47
CA SER A 246 11.65 6.27 -10.12
C SER A 246 12.02 5.05 -9.29
N GLY A 247 12.26 5.27 -8.00
CA GLY A 247 12.33 4.22 -6.99
C GLY A 247 10.94 3.80 -6.54
N HIS A 248 10.79 3.48 -5.26
CA HIS A 248 9.52 3.11 -4.67
C HIS A 248 8.50 4.25 -4.76
N LEU A 249 7.43 4.06 -5.52
CA LEU A 249 6.45 5.09 -5.85
C LEU A 249 5.34 5.20 -4.81
N GLY A 250 4.79 6.41 -4.72
CA GLY A 250 3.54 6.67 -4.02
C GLY A 250 2.55 7.41 -4.90
N LEU A 251 1.31 7.51 -4.46
CA LEU A 251 0.21 8.16 -5.19
C LEU A 251 0.39 9.68 -5.37
N GLY A 252 1.31 10.31 -4.64
CA GLY A 252 1.59 11.75 -4.73
C GLY A 252 2.24 12.19 -6.05
N SER A 253 2.77 11.25 -6.85
CA SER A 253 3.24 11.54 -8.20
C SER A 253 2.06 11.83 -9.13
N ARG A 254 2.12 12.98 -9.84
CA ARG A 254 1.08 13.35 -10.82
C ARG A 254 0.91 12.31 -11.95
N GLY A 255 2.00 11.65 -12.34
CA GLY A 255 1.98 10.60 -13.34
C GLY A 255 1.16 9.39 -12.85
N VAL A 256 1.53 8.88 -11.67
CA VAL A 256 0.86 7.74 -11.03
C VAL A 256 -0.63 8.04 -10.82
N ALA A 257 -0.96 9.18 -10.22
CA ALA A 257 -2.36 9.55 -9.97
C ALA A 257 -3.20 9.60 -11.25
N ARG A 258 -2.63 10.07 -12.38
CA ARG A 258 -3.32 10.10 -13.68
C ARG A 258 -3.59 8.70 -14.22
N GLU A 259 -2.63 7.79 -14.11
CA GLU A 259 -2.77 6.40 -14.53
C GLU A 259 -3.83 5.67 -13.69
N VAL A 260 -3.81 5.86 -12.37
CA VAL A 260 -4.82 5.34 -11.45
C VAL A 260 -6.23 5.83 -11.83
N LEU A 261 -6.41 7.15 -12.00
CA LEU A 261 -7.71 7.72 -12.40
C LEU A 261 -8.16 7.19 -13.76
N ALA A 262 -7.27 7.16 -14.76
CA ALA A 262 -7.60 6.65 -16.09
C ALA A 262 -8.06 5.19 -16.06
N HIS A 263 -7.50 4.36 -15.18
CA HIS A 263 -7.91 2.96 -15.00
C HIS A 263 -9.27 2.85 -14.30
N LEU A 264 -9.48 3.60 -13.21
CA LEU A 264 -10.69 3.50 -12.39
C LEU A 264 -11.92 4.17 -13.03
N THR A 265 -11.72 5.17 -13.91
CA THR A 265 -12.82 5.90 -14.57
C THR A 265 -13.11 5.41 -16.00
N ARG A 266 -12.43 4.36 -16.49
CA ARG A 266 -12.77 3.73 -17.78
C ARG A 266 -14.23 3.29 -17.77
N ALA A 267 -14.96 3.60 -18.85
CA ALA A 267 -16.25 2.96 -19.10
C ALA A 267 -16.04 1.44 -19.25
N SER A 268 -16.88 0.66 -18.58
CA SER A 268 -16.92 -0.80 -18.66
C SER A 268 -17.45 -1.24 -20.01
#